data_a153e2dca690406f232630298d7c8440
#
_entry.id   a153e2dca690406f232630298d7c8440
#
_cell.length_a   1.000
_cell.length_b   1.000
_cell.length_c   1.000
_cell.angle_alpha   90.00
_cell.angle_beta   90.00
_cell.angle_gamma   90.00
#
_symmetry.space_group_name_H-M   'P 1'
#
loop_
_entity.id
_entity.type
_entity.pdbx_description
1 polymer ?
#
loop_
_entity_poly.entity_id
_entity_poly.type
_entity_poly.pdbx_seq_one_letter_code
_entity_poly.pdbx_strand_id
1 'polypeptide(L)'
;MKLTISILEDQPTEAEYLESLLHKWSSQENCELEIAEYCSGEEFFTQNNTDTYKIFSVFFLDIQMKEMSGLDVAKKLRKEGYTGPIIFLTAFREYVFHGYEVHALNYLLKPVKEEPLFLCLNEIANDISKSSYLYRNKQDIISIPYKEIITFSSSLHYIDILTVSEHYCQYATLNNIIEYLPQEFIRIHKSCIVNMAHIYKVTGSTIVLSNHMTTQIGRSYMKSVIAAFTAYSMRFDKA
;
A
#
# COMPACT_ATOMS: atom_id res chain seq x y z
N MET A 1 -6.81 5.94 10.31
CA MET A 1 -5.95 5.12 9.42
C MET A 1 -5.74 3.78 10.11
N LYS A 2 -5.62 2.69 9.32
CA LYS A 2 -5.35 1.34 9.87
C LYS A 2 -4.05 0.82 9.25
N LEU A 3 -3.16 0.27 10.08
CA LEU A 3 -1.96 -0.45 9.64
C LEU A 3 -2.08 -1.92 10.03
N THR A 4 -1.79 -2.81 9.09
CA THR A 4 -1.66 -4.25 9.33
C THR A 4 -0.18 -4.59 9.40
N ILE A 5 0.29 -5.04 10.56
CA ILE A 5 1.70 -5.27 10.86
C ILE A 5 1.94 -6.78 11.04
N SER A 6 3.01 -7.28 10.45
CA SER A 6 3.50 -8.63 10.74
C SER A 6 4.80 -8.53 11.53
N ILE A 7 4.90 -9.28 12.62
CA ILE A 7 6.11 -9.43 13.45
C ILE A 7 6.56 -10.87 13.34
N LEU A 8 7.81 -11.10 12.93
CA LEU A 8 8.47 -12.40 12.97
C LEU A 8 9.63 -12.33 13.97
N GLU A 9 9.46 -12.98 15.11
CA GLU A 9 10.38 -12.93 16.26
C GLU A 9 10.26 -14.22 17.04
N ASP A 10 11.38 -14.94 17.28
CA ASP A 10 11.38 -16.23 17.97
C ASP A 10 11.46 -16.09 19.51
N GLN A 11 11.64 -14.86 20.01
CA GLN A 11 11.66 -14.55 21.45
C GLN A 11 10.39 -13.81 21.85
N PRO A 12 9.45 -14.45 22.59
CA PRO A 12 8.18 -13.81 22.93
C PRO A 12 8.31 -12.50 23.69
N THR A 13 9.31 -12.38 24.55
CA THR A 13 9.55 -11.15 25.34
C THR A 13 9.96 -9.95 24.46
N GLU A 14 10.67 -10.20 23.36
CA GLU A 14 11.05 -9.16 22.39
C GLU A 14 9.85 -8.77 21.51
N ALA A 15 9.02 -9.75 21.11
CA ALA A 15 7.78 -9.50 20.39
C ALA A 15 6.80 -8.66 21.21
N GLU A 16 6.53 -9.07 22.47
CA GLU A 16 5.66 -8.33 23.40
C GLU A 16 6.17 -6.89 23.65
N TYR A 17 7.49 -6.72 23.77
CA TYR A 17 8.09 -5.40 23.94
C TYR A 17 7.86 -4.53 22.71
N LEU A 18 8.12 -5.06 21.50
CA LEU A 18 7.87 -4.34 20.26
C LEU A 18 6.38 -3.98 20.13
N GLU A 19 5.47 -4.93 20.41
CA GLU A 19 4.03 -4.70 20.36
C GLU A 19 3.63 -3.55 21.30
N SER A 20 4.19 -3.50 22.52
CA SER A 20 3.93 -2.42 23.46
C SER A 20 4.31 -1.03 22.91
N LEU A 21 5.43 -0.94 22.16
CA LEU A 21 5.87 0.30 21.52
C LEU A 21 4.97 0.67 20.33
N LEU A 22 4.53 -0.32 19.56
CA LEU A 22 3.61 -0.12 18.45
C LEU A 22 2.26 0.44 18.93
N HIS A 23 1.71 -0.12 20.02
CA HIS A 23 0.48 0.40 20.63
C HIS A 23 0.64 1.79 21.21
N LYS A 24 1.82 2.11 21.77
CA LYS A 24 2.12 3.45 22.24
C LYS A 24 2.10 4.47 21.09
N TRP A 25 2.76 4.15 19.97
CA TRP A 25 2.74 4.98 18.78
C TRP A 25 1.32 5.13 18.20
N SER A 26 0.59 4.03 18.09
CA SER A 26 -0.80 3.98 17.61
C SER A 26 -1.70 4.96 18.37
N SER A 27 -1.55 4.99 19.70
CA SER A 27 -2.32 5.89 20.57
C SER A 27 -1.98 7.36 20.35
N GLN A 28 -0.71 7.68 20.05
CA GLN A 28 -0.26 9.05 19.79
C GLN A 28 -0.74 9.56 18.44
N GLU A 29 -0.70 8.71 17.41
CA GLU A 29 -1.03 9.07 16.04
C GLU A 29 -2.51 8.82 15.67
N ASN A 30 -3.33 8.33 16.62
CA ASN A 30 -4.71 7.94 16.40
C ASN A 30 -4.87 6.99 15.19
N CYS A 31 -3.99 5.97 15.13
CA CYS A 31 -3.90 4.98 14.08
C CYS A 31 -4.30 3.62 14.62
N GLU A 32 -5.27 2.96 14.01
CA GLU A 32 -5.67 1.59 14.35
C GLU A 32 -4.58 0.61 13.90
N LEU A 33 -4.22 -0.35 14.76
CA LEU A 33 -3.29 -1.42 14.43
C LEU A 33 -3.99 -2.77 14.40
N GLU A 34 -3.60 -3.57 13.44
CA GLU A 34 -3.84 -5.02 13.40
C GLU A 34 -2.48 -5.71 13.34
N ILE A 35 -2.12 -6.44 14.38
CA ILE A 35 -0.81 -7.07 14.52
C ILE A 35 -0.98 -8.58 14.42
N ALA A 36 -0.15 -9.20 13.58
CA ALA A 36 -0.02 -10.66 13.47
C ALA A 36 1.41 -11.06 13.81
N GLU A 37 1.57 -11.95 14.79
CA GLU A 37 2.86 -12.43 15.28
C GLU A 37 3.11 -13.87 14.84
N TYR A 38 4.36 -14.16 14.52
CA TYR A 38 4.84 -15.48 14.11
C TYR A 38 6.18 -15.76 14.77
N CYS A 39 6.34 -16.97 15.31
CA CYS A 39 7.58 -17.37 15.98
C CYS A 39 8.69 -17.77 14.99
N SER A 40 8.36 -17.94 13.70
CA SER A 40 9.34 -18.30 12.67
C SER A 40 8.86 -17.95 11.26
N GLY A 41 9.80 -17.94 10.31
CA GLY A 41 9.49 -17.78 8.89
C GLY A 41 8.67 -18.95 8.33
N GLU A 42 8.92 -20.18 8.81
CA GLU A 42 8.20 -21.38 8.41
C GLU A 42 6.74 -21.31 8.83
N GLU A 43 6.48 -20.89 10.07
CA GLU A 43 5.12 -20.70 10.58
C GLU A 43 4.39 -19.68 9.71
N PHE A 44 5.01 -18.53 9.45
CA PHE A 44 4.44 -17.49 8.62
C PHE A 44 4.03 -18.02 7.24
N PHE A 45 4.94 -18.68 6.50
CA PHE A 45 4.65 -19.18 5.16
C PHE A 45 3.74 -20.40 5.12
N THR A 46 3.55 -21.10 6.25
CA THR A 46 2.56 -22.19 6.36
C THR A 46 1.15 -21.63 6.50
N GLN A 47 1.00 -20.54 7.24
CA GLN A 47 -0.30 -19.90 7.51
C GLN A 47 -0.72 -18.90 6.43
N ASN A 48 0.23 -18.40 5.62
CA ASN A 48 0.01 -17.34 4.66
C ASN A 48 0.44 -17.74 3.24
N ASN A 49 -0.21 -17.16 2.24
CA ASN A 49 0.12 -17.29 0.82
C ASN A 49 0.41 -15.92 0.19
N THR A 50 0.75 -15.93 -1.11
CA THR A 50 1.09 -14.71 -1.87
C THR A 50 0.04 -13.61 -1.85
N ASP A 51 -1.22 -13.94 -1.64
CA ASP A 51 -2.28 -12.93 -1.61
C ASP A 51 -2.47 -12.38 -0.19
N THR A 52 -2.30 -13.23 0.84
CA THR A 52 -2.52 -12.83 2.23
C THR A 52 -1.40 -11.94 2.77
N TYR A 53 -0.12 -12.21 2.49
CA TYR A 53 0.92 -11.34 3.03
C TYR A 53 1.06 -9.98 2.33
N LYS A 54 0.46 -9.80 1.14
CA LYS A 54 0.39 -8.48 0.48
C LYS A 54 -0.53 -7.48 1.20
N ILE A 55 -1.36 -7.95 2.13
CA ILE A 55 -2.19 -7.06 2.95
C ILE A 55 -1.41 -6.37 4.07
N PHE A 56 -0.25 -6.91 4.46
CA PHE A 56 0.57 -6.29 5.50
C PHE A 56 1.16 -4.96 5.04
N SER A 57 0.95 -3.94 5.85
CA SER A 57 1.51 -2.60 5.64
C SER A 57 3.01 -2.56 5.87
N VAL A 58 3.52 -3.41 6.77
CA VAL A 58 4.95 -3.51 7.10
C VAL A 58 5.25 -4.86 7.74
N PHE A 59 6.47 -5.37 7.50
CA PHE A 59 7.05 -6.50 8.20
C PHE A 59 8.15 -6.04 9.14
N PHE A 60 8.10 -6.50 10.40
CA PHE A 60 9.22 -6.48 11.33
C PHE A 60 9.80 -7.89 11.40
N LEU A 61 11.06 -8.03 11.05
CA LEU A 61 11.72 -9.34 10.93
C LEU A 61 12.96 -9.37 11.83
N ASP A 62 12.97 -10.24 12.83
CA ASP A 62 14.24 -10.54 13.49
C ASP A 62 15.17 -11.25 12.49
N ILE A 63 16.41 -10.76 12.42
CA ILE A 63 17.41 -11.38 11.54
C ILE A 63 17.79 -12.78 12.04
N GLN A 64 17.87 -12.95 13.36
CA GLN A 64 18.39 -14.17 13.98
C GLN A 64 17.27 -15.05 14.52
N MET A 65 16.55 -15.71 13.65
CA MET A 65 15.62 -16.80 13.99
C MET A 65 16.25 -18.17 13.71
N LYS A 66 15.71 -19.23 14.36
CA LYS A 66 16.37 -20.55 14.40
C LYS A 66 16.57 -21.23 13.03
N GLU A 67 15.51 -21.37 12.23
CA GLU A 67 15.59 -22.16 10.99
C GLU A 67 15.73 -21.23 9.79
N MET A 68 14.75 -20.42 9.51
CA MET A 68 14.76 -19.43 8.44
C MET A 68 15.09 -18.05 9.02
N SER A 69 16.20 -17.47 8.61
CA SER A 69 16.57 -16.12 9.04
C SER A 69 15.60 -15.07 8.50
N GLY A 70 15.49 -13.92 9.19
CA GLY A 70 14.68 -12.79 8.68
C GLY A 70 15.13 -12.31 7.30
N LEU A 71 16.41 -12.45 6.96
CA LEU A 71 16.92 -12.15 5.62
C LEU A 71 16.36 -13.12 4.58
N ASP A 72 16.26 -14.42 4.88
CA ASP A 72 15.70 -15.42 3.97
C ASP A 72 14.19 -15.19 3.80
N VAL A 73 13.48 -14.85 4.88
CA VAL A 73 12.07 -14.43 4.83
C VAL A 73 11.92 -13.24 3.89
N ALA A 74 12.72 -12.19 4.06
CA ALA A 74 12.65 -10.99 3.23
C ALA A 74 12.92 -11.29 1.75
N LYS A 75 13.96 -12.10 1.44
CA LYS A 75 14.27 -12.53 0.07
C LYS A 75 13.09 -13.27 -0.56
N LYS A 76 12.46 -14.18 0.20
CA LYS A 76 11.29 -14.92 -0.29
C LYS A 76 10.10 -14.01 -0.52
N LEU A 77 9.78 -13.10 0.40
CA LEU A 77 8.74 -12.08 0.23
C LEU A 77 8.95 -11.26 -1.04
N ARG A 78 10.17 -10.76 -1.27
CA ARG A 78 10.50 -9.99 -2.48
C ARG A 78 10.36 -10.81 -3.76
N LYS A 79 10.84 -12.05 -3.76
CA LYS A 79 10.71 -12.99 -4.90
C LYS A 79 9.23 -13.25 -5.25
N GLU A 80 8.37 -13.30 -4.25
CA GLU A 80 6.94 -13.53 -4.41
C GLU A 80 6.12 -12.24 -4.60
N GLY A 81 6.81 -11.09 -4.81
CA GLY A 81 6.20 -9.84 -5.25
C GLY A 81 5.69 -8.93 -4.14
N TYR A 82 6.11 -9.12 -2.89
CA TYR A 82 5.86 -8.15 -1.84
C TYR A 82 6.76 -6.92 -2.04
N THR A 83 6.17 -5.75 -2.18
CA THR A 83 6.87 -4.47 -2.40
C THR A 83 6.81 -3.52 -1.20
N GLY A 84 6.05 -3.88 -0.17
CA GLY A 84 5.87 -3.06 1.02
C GLY A 84 7.13 -2.94 1.90
N PRO A 85 7.10 -2.09 2.91
CA PRO A 85 8.20 -1.88 3.85
C PRO A 85 8.59 -3.15 4.61
N ILE A 86 9.90 -3.36 4.76
CA ILE A 86 10.49 -4.37 5.63
C ILE A 86 11.44 -3.64 6.58
N ILE A 87 11.32 -3.87 7.87
CA ILE A 87 12.19 -3.36 8.92
C ILE A 87 12.82 -4.55 9.63
N PHE A 88 14.14 -4.60 9.66
CA PHE A 88 14.86 -5.63 10.38
C PHE A 88 15.09 -5.25 11.83
N LEU A 89 14.95 -6.26 12.70
CA LEU A 89 15.33 -6.20 14.11
C LEU A 89 16.62 -6.98 14.28
N THR A 90 17.60 -6.44 14.99
CA THR A 90 18.88 -7.14 15.15
C THR A 90 19.65 -6.67 16.40
N ALA A 91 20.35 -7.59 17.05
CA ALA A 91 21.30 -7.26 18.10
C ALA A 91 22.67 -6.77 17.54
N PHE A 92 22.95 -6.95 16.25
CA PHE A 92 24.26 -6.74 15.65
C PHE A 92 24.27 -5.67 14.56
N ARG A 93 25.15 -4.70 14.67
CA ARG A 93 25.32 -3.62 13.69
C ARG A 93 25.83 -4.06 12.32
N GLU A 94 26.45 -5.21 12.24
CA GLU A 94 27.13 -5.72 11.04
C GLU A 94 26.13 -6.10 9.93
N TYR A 95 24.91 -6.47 10.30
CA TYR A 95 23.86 -6.87 9.34
C TYR A 95 23.28 -5.72 8.52
N VAL A 96 23.53 -4.47 8.91
CA VAL A 96 23.07 -3.28 8.15
C VAL A 96 23.53 -3.31 6.68
N PHE A 97 24.68 -3.92 6.39
CA PHE A 97 25.24 -4.00 5.03
C PHE A 97 24.58 -5.08 4.14
N HIS A 98 23.90 -6.08 4.70
CA HIS A 98 23.28 -7.16 3.93
C HIS A 98 21.89 -6.84 3.38
N GLY A 99 21.29 -5.75 3.78
CA GLY A 99 19.92 -5.41 3.38
C GLY A 99 19.75 -4.71 2.05
N TYR A 100 20.81 -4.36 1.38
CA TYR A 100 20.72 -3.77 0.04
C TYR A 100 20.01 -4.69 -0.96
N GLU A 101 20.16 -6.02 -0.83
CA GLU A 101 19.55 -7.00 -1.73
C GLU A 101 18.00 -7.06 -1.62
N VAL A 102 17.44 -6.70 -0.47
CA VAL A 102 15.99 -6.82 -0.20
C VAL A 102 15.28 -5.48 -0.08
N HIS A 103 15.99 -4.37 -0.31
CA HIS A 103 15.44 -3.02 -0.20
C HIS A 103 14.67 -2.83 1.11
N ALA A 104 15.31 -3.15 2.26
CA ALA A 104 14.74 -2.90 3.57
C ALA A 104 14.59 -1.39 3.81
N LEU A 105 13.49 -0.99 4.45
CA LEU A 105 13.25 0.41 4.82
C LEU A 105 14.24 0.83 5.91
N ASN A 106 14.45 -0.01 6.92
CA ASN A 106 15.36 0.30 8.03
C ASN A 106 15.83 -0.94 8.78
N TYR A 107 16.80 -0.71 9.69
CA TYR A 107 17.35 -1.66 10.66
C TYR A 107 17.25 -1.05 12.04
N LEU A 108 16.55 -1.70 12.95
CA LEU A 108 16.41 -1.30 14.33
C LEU A 108 17.24 -2.21 15.22
N LEU A 109 18.13 -1.60 16.01
CA LEU A 109 18.95 -2.35 16.97
C LEU A 109 18.13 -2.71 18.20
N LYS A 110 18.23 -3.97 18.64
CA LYS A 110 17.68 -4.45 19.90
C LYS A 110 18.53 -3.96 21.09
N PRO A 111 17.95 -3.56 22.22
CA PRO A 111 16.52 -3.36 22.44
C PRO A 111 15.99 -2.20 21.59
N VAL A 112 14.84 -2.41 20.95
CA VAL A 112 14.24 -1.42 20.03
C VAL A 112 13.92 -0.13 20.80
N LYS A 113 14.36 1.00 20.27
CA LYS A 113 14.11 2.32 20.87
C LYS A 113 12.90 2.99 20.22
N GLU A 114 12.14 3.74 21.03
CA GLU A 114 10.93 4.44 20.55
C GLU A 114 11.21 5.38 19.39
N GLU A 115 12.20 6.28 19.51
CA GLU A 115 12.46 7.32 18.52
C GLU A 115 12.71 6.78 17.11
N PRO A 116 13.67 5.86 16.87
CA PRO A 116 13.89 5.32 15.54
C PRO A 116 12.71 4.47 15.03
N LEU A 117 12.00 3.75 15.91
CA LEU A 117 10.80 3.02 15.53
C LEU A 117 9.69 3.97 15.07
N PHE A 118 9.42 5.03 15.85
CA PHE A 118 8.37 6.00 15.54
C PHE A 118 8.66 6.78 14.26
N LEU A 119 9.93 7.09 13.98
CA LEU A 119 10.33 7.69 12.69
C LEU A 119 9.97 6.78 11.51
N CYS A 120 10.30 5.49 11.59
CA CYS A 120 9.92 4.52 10.54
C CYS A 120 8.41 4.40 10.37
N LEU A 121 7.67 4.30 11.48
CA LEU A 121 6.21 4.20 11.43
C LEU A 121 5.57 5.46 10.84
N ASN A 122 6.08 6.65 11.18
CA ASN A 122 5.61 7.90 10.62
C ASN A 122 5.90 8.00 9.11
N GLU A 123 7.05 7.52 8.65
CA GLU A 123 7.37 7.45 7.22
C GLU A 123 6.37 6.55 6.50
N ILE A 124 6.14 5.33 7.01
CA ILE A 124 5.17 4.37 6.46
C ILE A 124 3.76 4.97 6.45
N ALA A 125 3.33 5.56 7.57
CA ALA A 125 2.01 6.18 7.69
C ALA A 125 1.82 7.33 6.70
N ASN A 126 2.83 8.16 6.51
CA ASN A 126 2.83 9.24 5.54
C ASN A 126 2.76 8.71 4.10
N ASP A 127 3.51 7.66 3.78
CA ASP A 127 3.48 7.08 2.43
C ASP A 127 2.14 6.42 2.13
N ILE A 128 1.55 5.72 3.09
CA ILE A 128 0.20 5.16 2.95
C ILE A 128 -0.84 6.28 2.80
N SER A 129 -0.74 7.36 3.58
CA SER A 129 -1.68 8.49 3.47
C SER A 129 -1.55 9.21 2.13
N LYS A 130 -0.33 9.37 1.61
CA LYS A 130 -0.09 9.90 0.26
C LYS A 130 -0.54 8.96 -0.84
N SER A 131 -0.58 7.65 -0.58
CA SER A 131 -1.03 6.62 -1.52
C SER A 131 -2.50 6.27 -1.41
N SER A 132 -3.29 7.04 -0.65
CA SER A 132 -4.70 6.78 -0.39
C SER A 132 -5.57 8.03 -0.59
N TYR A 133 -6.79 7.79 -1.06
CA TYR A 133 -7.84 8.80 -1.12
C TYR A 133 -8.60 8.85 0.20
N LEU A 134 -8.72 10.03 0.80
CA LEU A 134 -9.47 10.20 2.02
C LEU A 134 -10.95 10.46 1.72
N TYR A 135 -11.74 9.40 1.73
CA TYR A 135 -13.19 9.49 1.64
C TYR A 135 -13.78 10.00 2.95
N ARG A 136 -14.73 10.92 2.86
CA ARG A 136 -15.45 11.46 4.02
C ARG A 136 -16.95 11.54 3.72
N ASN A 137 -17.75 11.01 4.62
CA ASN A 137 -19.17 11.26 4.67
C ASN A 137 -19.55 11.85 6.06
N LYS A 138 -20.85 11.93 6.39
CA LYS A 138 -21.30 12.49 7.66
C LYS A 138 -20.93 11.64 8.89
N GLN A 139 -20.64 10.35 8.71
CA GLN A 139 -20.45 9.38 9.79
C GLN A 139 -19.04 8.79 9.77
N ASP A 140 -18.44 8.65 8.58
CA ASP A 140 -17.22 7.90 8.39
C ASP A 140 -16.11 8.71 7.74
N ILE A 141 -14.87 8.40 8.10
CA ILE A 141 -13.66 8.81 7.40
C ILE A 141 -12.93 7.52 7.03
N ILE A 142 -12.81 7.24 5.73
CA ILE A 142 -12.21 6.00 5.21
C ILE A 142 -11.02 6.36 4.34
N SER A 143 -9.88 5.71 4.59
CA SER A 143 -8.69 5.80 3.73
C SER A 143 -8.76 4.69 2.68
N ILE A 144 -9.00 5.06 1.43
CA ILE A 144 -9.11 4.14 0.29
C ILE A 144 -7.79 4.16 -0.48
N PRO A 145 -7.03 3.06 -0.52
CA PRO A 145 -5.79 3.01 -1.28
C PRO A 145 -6.03 3.35 -2.77
N TYR A 146 -5.22 4.25 -3.33
CA TYR A 146 -5.38 4.62 -4.75
C TYR A 146 -5.31 3.43 -5.69
N LYS A 147 -4.52 2.41 -5.35
CA LYS A 147 -4.42 1.16 -6.13
C LYS A 147 -5.74 0.37 -6.22
N GLU A 148 -6.67 0.59 -5.30
CA GLU A 148 -7.97 -0.08 -5.30
C GLU A 148 -9.04 0.72 -6.05
N ILE A 149 -8.81 2.02 -6.27
CA ILE A 149 -9.78 2.88 -6.94
C ILE A 149 -9.67 2.69 -8.46
N ILE A 150 -10.77 2.27 -9.07
CA ILE A 150 -10.88 2.06 -10.52
C ILE A 150 -11.28 3.36 -11.21
N THR A 151 -12.36 4.01 -10.72
CA THR A 151 -12.88 5.23 -11.32
C THR A 151 -13.47 6.19 -10.29
N PHE A 152 -13.45 7.48 -10.64
CA PHE A 152 -14.32 8.49 -10.08
C PHE A 152 -15.29 8.95 -11.16
N SER A 153 -16.59 8.88 -10.93
CA SER A 153 -17.60 9.40 -11.84
C SER A 153 -18.50 10.41 -11.16
N SER A 154 -18.96 11.44 -11.89
CA SER A 154 -19.83 12.46 -11.34
C SER A 154 -21.29 12.24 -11.71
N SER A 155 -22.16 12.33 -10.70
CA SER A 155 -23.61 12.36 -10.85
C SER A 155 -24.17 13.56 -10.05
N LEU A 156 -24.64 14.59 -10.75
CA LEU A 156 -25.09 15.83 -10.15
C LEU A 156 -24.00 16.50 -9.26
N HIS A 157 -24.21 16.55 -7.96
CA HIS A 157 -23.30 17.14 -6.97
C HIS A 157 -22.44 16.11 -6.23
N TYR A 158 -22.54 14.85 -6.63
CA TYR A 158 -21.83 13.73 -6.01
C TYR A 158 -20.80 13.15 -6.96
N ILE A 159 -19.78 12.59 -6.38
CA ILE A 159 -18.86 11.68 -7.06
C ILE A 159 -19.08 10.27 -6.55
N ASP A 160 -19.14 9.35 -7.49
CA ASP A 160 -19.16 7.92 -7.25
C ASP A 160 -17.73 7.39 -7.39
N ILE A 161 -17.24 6.70 -6.36
CA ILE A 161 -15.92 6.12 -6.28
C ILE A 161 -16.08 4.62 -6.42
N LEU A 162 -15.69 4.07 -7.55
CA LEU A 162 -15.70 2.63 -7.79
C LEU A 162 -14.33 2.06 -7.44
N THR A 163 -14.31 1.11 -6.53
CA THR A 163 -13.10 0.35 -6.18
C THR A 163 -13.20 -1.08 -6.66
N VAL A 164 -12.16 -1.87 -6.40
CA VAL A 164 -12.13 -3.31 -6.74
C VAL A 164 -13.13 -4.12 -5.93
N SER A 165 -13.49 -3.67 -4.73
CA SER A 165 -14.36 -4.39 -3.78
C SER A 165 -15.65 -3.67 -3.46
N GLU A 166 -15.65 -2.33 -3.43
CA GLU A 166 -16.74 -1.51 -2.89
C GLU A 166 -17.04 -0.29 -3.76
N HIS A 167 -18.14 0.37 -3.43
CA HIS A 167 -18.61 1.59 -4.08
C HIS A 167 -18.96 2.62 -3.03
N TYR A 168 -18.39 3.84 -3.18
CA TYR A 168 -18.62 4.95 -2.27
C TYR A 168 -19.22 6.14 -3.01
N CYS A 169 -19.97 6.97 -2.29
CA CYS A 169 -20.57 8.19 -2.84
C CYS A 169 -20.26 9.38 -1.93
N GLN A 170 -19.68 10.43 -2.47
CA GLN A 170 -19.25 11.61 -1.73
C GLN A 170 -19.76 12.91 -2.37
N TYR A 171 -20.18 13.85 -1.55
CA TYR A 171 -20.51 15.21 -2.03
C TYR A 171 -19.21 15.94 -2.40
N ALA A 172 -18.90 16.01 -3.68
CA ALA A 172 -17.73 16.66 -4.22
C ALA A 172 -17.88 16.85 -5.74
N THR A 173 -16.90 17.52 -6.38
CA THR A 173 -16.82 17.63 -7.84
C THR A 173 -15.51 17.02 -8.35
N LEU A 174 -15.52 16.48 -9.58
CA LEU A 174 -14.31 15.94 -10.20
C LEU A 174 -13.21 16.99 -10.38
N ASN A 175 -13.58 18.27 -10.53
CA ASN A 175 -12.58 19.35 -10.64
C ASN A 175 -11.80 19.52 -9.35
N ASN A 176 -12.48 19.41 -8.20
CA ASN A 176 -11.83 19.59 -6.90
C ASN A 176 -10.92 18.42 -6.56
N ILE A 177 -11.31 17.18 -6.92
CA ILE A 177 -10.51 16.02 -6.54
C ILE A 177 -9.31 15.78 -7.46
N ILE A 178 -9.40 16.10 -8.75
CA ILE A 178 -8.33 15.79 -9.72
C ILE A 178 -7.01 16.50 -9.41
N GLU A 179 -7.08 17.65 -8.73
CA GLU A 179 -5.89 18.43 -8.34
C GLU A 179 -5.03 17.73 -7.29
N TYR A 180 -5.63 16.81 -6.53
CA TYR A 180 -4.96 16.08 -5.44
C TYR A 180 -4.70 14.61 -5.78
N LEU A 181 -5.23 14.12 -6.91
CA LEU A 181 -5.04 12.74 -7.33
C LEU A 181 -3.62 12.53 -7.90
N PRO A 182 -3.02 11.37 -7.66
CA PRO A 182 -1.77 10.97 -8.29
C PRO A 182 -1.84 10.97 -9.82
N GLN A 183 -0.67 10.99 -10.47
CA GLN A 183 -0.55 11.04 -11.94
C GLN A 183 -1.14 9.81 -12.66
N GLU A 184 -1.36 8.73 -11.95
CA GLU A 184 -2.04 7.53 -12.45
C GLU A 184 -3.51 7.76 -12.76
N PHE A 185 -4.11 8.82 -12.23
CA PHE A 185 -5.52 9.17 -12.49
C PHE A 185 -5.62 10.14 -13.65
N ILE A 186 -6.37 9.75 -14.66
CA ILE A 186 -6.57 10.59 -15.84
C ILE A 186 -8.06 10.88 -16.08
N ARG A 187 -8.35 12.13 -16.40
CA ARG A 187 -9.70 12.51 -16.80
C ARG A 187 -9.97 12.07 -18.24
N ILE A 188 -10.96 11.19 -18.42
CA ILE A 188 -11.34 10.65 -19.73
C ILE A 188 -12.61 11.27 -20.31
N HIS A 189 -13.41 11.88 -19.43
CA HIS A 189 -14.67 12.54 -19.80
C HIS A 189 -14.96 13.69 -18.82
N LYS A 190 -15.89 14.61 -19.18
CA LYS A 190 -16.33 15.66 -18.25
C LYS A 190 -16.84 15.12 -16.92
N SER A 191 -17.36 13.89 -16.92
CA SER A 191 -17.95 13.21 -15.78
C SER A 191 -17.19 11.97 -15.32
N CYS A 192 -15.95 11.72 -15.79
CA CYS A 192 -15.23 10.50 -15.42
C CYS A 192 -13.71 10.70 -15.38
N ILE A 193 -13.09 10.20 -14.30
CA ILE A 193 -11.65 10.03 -14.11
C ILE A 193 -11.40 8.53 -13.93
N VAL A 194 -10.37 8.00 -14.56
CA VAL A 194 -9.97 6.59 -14.50
C VAL A 194 -8.56 6.47 -13.94
N ASN A 195 -8.32 5.46 -13.13
CA ASN A 195 -6.98 5.04 -12.73
C ASN A 195 -6.37 4.21 -13.86
N MET A 196 -5.24 4.66 -14.42
CA MET A 196 -4.55 3.97 -15.53
C MET A 196 -4.06 2.57 -15.16
N ALA A 197 -3.79 2.30 -13.87
CA ALA A 197 -3.45 0.97 -13.39
C ALA A 197 -4.57 -0.06 -13.61
N HIS A 198 -5.82 0.41 -13.71
CA HIS A 198 -6.99 -0.42 -13.96
C HIS A 198 -7.46 -0.42 -15.42
N ILE A 199 -6.72 0.19 -16.34
CA ILE A 199 -7.01 0.08 -17.77
C ILE A 199 -6.47 -1.24 -18.31
N TYR A 200 -7.36 -2.17 -18.65
CA TYR A 200 -6.99 -3.41 -19.30
C TYR A 200 -6.69 -3.20 -20.78
N LYS A 201 -7.53 -2.40 -21.48
CA LYS A 201 -7.40 -2.19 -22.93
C LYS A 201 -8.07 -0.90 -23.36
N VAL A 202 -7.46 -0.24 -24.34
CA VAL A 202 -8.07 0.90 -25.06
C VAL A 202 -8.29 0.49 -26.51
N THR A 203 -9.53 0.65 -27.02
CA THR A 203 -9.88 0.34 -28.42
C THR A 203 -10.72 1.49 -28.98
N GLY A 204 -10.15 2.28 -29.89
CA GLY A 204 -10.80 3.50 -30.37
C GLY A 204 -11.10 4.47 -29.22
N SER A 205 -12.38 4.78 -29.01
CA SER A 205 -12.84 5.65 -27.91
C SER A 205 -13.28 4.87 -26.67
N THR A 206 -13.12 3.55 -26.65
CA THR A 206 -13.60 2.70 -25.56
C THR A 206 -12.44 2.22 -24.71
N ILE A 207 -12.56 2.38 -23.38
CA ILE A 207 -11.66 1.80 -22.38
C ILE A 207 -12.36 0.57 -21.79
N VAL A 208 -11.64 -0.55 -21.71
CA VAL A 208 -12.01 -1.73 -20.91
C VAL A 208 -11.21 -1.68 -19.63
N LEU A 209 -11.88 -1.79 -18.50
CA LEU A 209 -11.29 -1.74 -17.16
C LEU A 209 -10.96 -3.14 -16.64
N SER A 210 -10.17 -3.25 -15.60
CA SER A 210 -9.77 -4.52 -14.97
C SER A 210 -10.94 -5.37 -14.45
N ASN A 211 -12.04 -4.74 -14.09
CA ASN A 211 -13.30 -5.39 -13.68
C ASN A 211 -14.22 -5.71 -14.88
N HIS A 212 -13.71 -5.65 -16.13
CA HIS A 212 -14.42 -5.87 -17.37
C HIS A 212 -15.52 -4.85 -17.73
N MET A 213 -15.72 -3.82 -16.91
CA MET A 213 -16.57 -2.69 -17.28
C MET A 213 -15.96 -1.87 -18.42
N THR A 214 -16.81 -1.23 -19.20
CA THR A 214 -16.39 -0.37 -20.30
C THR A 214 -16.82 1.07 -20.07
N THR A 215 -15.98 2.02 -20.48
CA THR A 215 -16.28 3.45 -20.44
C THR A 215 -15.82 4.14 -21.71
N GLN A 216 -16.38 5.31 -22.03
CA GLN A 216 -16.10 6.05 -23.26
C GLN A 216 -15.21 7.26 -23.00
N ILE A 217 -14.21 7.44 -23.83
CA ILE A 217 -13.36 8.63 -23.83
C ILE A 217 -14.10 9.75 -24.57
N GLY A 218 -14.27 10.89 -23.92
CA GLY A 218 -14.84 12.08 -24.57
C GLY A 218 -13.90 12.60 -25.68
N ARG A 219 -14.47 13.11 -26.78
CA ARG A 219 -13.70 13.54 -27.96
C ARG A 219 -12.57 14.51 -27.64
N SER A 220 -12.80 15.44 -26.71
CA SER A 220 -11.80 16.43 -26.25
C SER A 220 -10.65 15.83 -25.43
N TYR A 221 -10.84 14.64 -24.85
CA TYR A 221 -9.86 13.97 -23.99
C TYR A 221 -9.02 12.91 -24.73
N MET A 222 -9.40 12.53 -25.94
CA MET A 222 -8.81 11.40 -26.67
C MET A 222 -7.28 11.49 -26.77
N LYS A 223 -6.75 12.64 -27.23
CA LYS A 223 -5.31 12.80 -27.41
C LYS A 223 -4.53 12.69 -26.11
N SER A 224 -5.00 13.35 -25.05
CA SER A 224 -4.35 13.34 -23.73
C SER A 224 -4.41 11.96 -23.09
N VAL A 225 -5.53 11.25 -23.21
CA VAL A 225 -5.68 9.90 -22.64
C VAL A 225 -4.75 8.90 -23.31
N ILE A 226 -4.70 8.89 -24.65
CA ILE A 226 -3.80 7.97 -25.38
C ILE A 226 -2.34 8.28 -25.03
N ALA A 227 -1.92 9.54 -25.05
CA ALA A 227 -0.56 9.92 -24.74
C ALA A 227 -0.16 9.53 -23.30
N ALA A 228 -1.02 9.83 -22.32
CA ALA A 228 -0.77 9.50 -20.92
C ALA A 228 -0.73 7.99 -20.67
N PHE A 229 -1.68 7.23 -21.22
CA PHE A 229 -1.71 5.77 -21.06
C PHE A 229 -0.52 5.09 -21.73
N THR A 230 -0.10 5.55 -22.93
CA THR A 230 1.11 5.04 -23.58
C THR A 230 2.35 5.30 -22.72
N ALA A 231 2.51 6.53 -22.19
CA ALA A 231 3.62 6.86 -21.31
C ALA A 231 3.60 6.06 -20.00
N TYR A 232 2.42 5.81 -19.46
CA TYR A 232 2.24 4.97 -18.27
C TYR A 232 2.67 3.52 -18.52
N SER A 233 2.21 2.91 -19.62
CA SER A 233 2.52 1.52 -19.98
C SER A 233 4.02 1.30 -20.21
N MET A 234 4.72 2.28 -20.83
CA MET A 234 6.16 2.22 -21.08
C MET A 234 7.02 2.19 -19.80
N ARG A 235 6.47 2.56 -18.64
CA ARG A 235 7.19 2.46 -17.36
C ARG A 235 7.37 1.02 -16.90
N PHE A 236 6.47 0.12 -17.33
CA PHE A 236 6.46 -1.30 -16.96
C PHE A 236 7.13 -2.22 -17.99
N ASP A 237 7.34 -1.74 -19.23
CA ASP A 237 8.04 -2.51 -20.29
C ASP A 237 9.58 -2.54 -20.11
N LYS A 238 10.12 -1.93 -19.05
CA LYS A 238 11.56 -1.86 -18.75
C LYS A 238 12.00 -2.71 -17.57
N ALA A 239 11.13 -3.61 -17.06
CA ALA A 239 11.44 -4.51 -15.94
C ALA A 239 11.69 -5.95 -16.43
#